data_b3c15a5db449bc9cb06a244be7550d8d
#
_entry.id   b3c15a5db449bc9cb06a244be7550d8d
#
_cell.length_a   1.000
_cell.length_b   1.000
_cell.length_c   1.000
_cell.angle_alpha   90.00
_cell.angle_beta   90.00
_cell.angle_gamma   90.00
#
_symmetry.space_group_name_H-M   'P 1'
#
loop_
_entity.id
_entity.type
_entity.pdbx_description
1 polymer ?
#
loop_
_entity_poly.entity_id
_entity_poly.type
_entity_poly.pdbx_seq_one_letter_code
_entity_poly.pdbx_strand_id
1 'polypeptide(L)'
;MRKALDLNDVQIFASAARAGSLSEAAKELGLPTSTVSRSLTRLEKHLGLLLVRRGQRGLLLTDAGSEHLNASVEAFHTLRNAGELLDRNRSHPRGVLKVACPITMARDVMGPLMRRFVDAQPELRVDIQPYSSLWDQEPKEDIDIFFKIQAPRDSLRRVHHYPSAKRALFASKSYVRKYGLPNDPAELSNHRCTGSADDAFYANWKLTKRGKTVALDLIFQVMSSDPFVHRQLVLDGVGISILPLWMARDPAIAAALVGVLPLWAPDPVSLCALYFGTSDMIPKVKIFLDFMDAHLGTDLDPRLHGLKAAECFAEA
;
A
#
# COMPACT_ATOMS: atom_id res chain seq x y z
N MET A 1 -42.98 11.62 -10.59
CA MET A 1 -42.18 10.72 -9.74
C MET A 1 -40.93 10.36 -10.49
N ARG A 2 -39.71 10.64 -9.95
CA ARG A 2 -38.47 10.09 -10.50
C ARG A 2 -38.53 8.56 -10.33
N LYS A 3 -38.28 7.82 -11.42
CA LYS A 3 -38.21 6.36 -11.38
C LYS A 3 -37.09 5.98 -10.41
N ALA A 4 -37.25 4.94 -9.59
CA ALA A 4 -36.21 4.49 -8.66
C ALA A 4 -34.92 4.16 -9.41
N LEU A 5 -33.77 4.42 -8.78
CA LEU A 5 -32.43 4.04 -9.28
C LEU A 5 -32.34 2.51 -9.35
N ASP A 6 -31.95 1.96 -10.49
CA ASP A 6 -31.71 0.53 -10.64
C ASP A 6 -30.29 0.19 -10.17
N LEU A 7 -30.18 -0.54 -9.06
CA LEU A 7 -28.87 -0.95 -8.50
C LEU A 7 -28.06 -1.84 -9.45
N ASN A 8 -28.71 -2.59 -10.33
CA ASN A 8 -27.99 -3.38 -11.33
C ASN A 8 -27.29 -2.48 -12.34
N ASP A 9 -27.93 -1.36 -12.75
CA ASP A 9 -27.30 -0.40 -13.65
C ASP A 9 -26.08 0.26 -12.97
N VAL A 10 -26.17 0.53 -11.67
CA VAL A 10 -25.05 1.07 -10.89
C VAL A 10 -23.91 0.06 -10.80
N GLN A 11 -24.22 -1.22 -10.56
CA GLN A 11 -23.19 -2.27 -10.49
C GLN A 11 -22.50 -2.48 -11.84
N ILE A 12 -23.26 -2.50 -12.93
CA ILE A 12 -22.71 -2.61 -14.28
C ILE A 12 -21.82 -1.41 -14.63
N PHE A 13 -22.24 -0.19 -14.25
CA PHE A 13 -21.39 1.00 -14.40
C PHE A 13 -20.09 0.87 -13.62
N ALA A 14 -20.13 0.45 -12.35
CA ALA A 14 -18.94 0.29 -11.52
C ALA A 14 -17.96 -0.74 -12.12
N SER A 15 -18.45 -1.86 -12.66
CA SER A 15 -17.62 -2.84 -13.37
C SER A 15 -17.02 -2.25 -14.65
N ALA A 16 -17.80 -1.51 -15.45
CA ALA A 16 -17.32 -0.90 -16.69
C ALA A 16 -16.25 0.19 -16.44
N ALA A 17 -16.44 0.98 -15.39
CA ALA A 17 -15.53 2.02 -14.96
C ALA A 17 -14.15 1.42 -14.56
N ARG A 18 -14.14 0.33 -13.81
CA ARG A 18 -12.92 -0.37 -13.37
C ARG A 18 -12.20 -1.08 -14.52
N ALA A 19 -12.95 -1.76 -15.36
CA ALA A 19 -12.39 -2.45 -16.52
C ALA A 19 -11.82 -1.49 -17.57
N GLY A 20 -12.20 -0.20 -17.52
CA GLY A 20 -11.86 0.79 -18.54
C GLY A 20 -12.40 0.45 -19.93
N SER A 21 -13.30 -0.55 -20.03
CA SER A 21 -13.82 -1.09 -21.28
C SER A 21 -15.17 -1.76 -21.07
N LEU A 22 -16.14 -1.43 -21.94
CA LEU A 22 -17.46 -2.10 -21.95
C LEU A 22 -17.36 -3.58 -22.27
N SER A 23 -16.41 -3.97 -23.13
CA SER A 23 -16.22 -5.36 -23.55
C SER A 23 -15.64 -6.22 -22.43
N GLU A 24 -14.65 -5.71 -21.72
CA GLU A 24 -14.06 -6.43 -20.58
C GLU A 24 -15.07 -6.55 -19.42
N ALA A 25 -15.81 -5.49 -19.12
CA ALA A 25 -16.88 -5.54 -18.13
C ALA A 25 -17.98 -6.55 -18.50
N ALA A 26 -18.36 -6.60 -19.77
CA ALA A 26 -19.33 -7.57 -20.29
C ALA A 26 -18.85 -9.01 -20.07
N LYS A 27 -17.57 -9.27 -20.34
CA LYS A 27 -16.93 -10.57 -20.13
C LYS A 27 -16.90 -10.95 -18.64
N GLU A 28 -16.49 -10.00 -17.79
CA GLU A 28 -16.43 -10.19 -16.32
C GLU A 28 -17.82 -10.49 -15.73
N LEU A 29 -18.85 -9.79 -16.20
CA LEU A 29 -20.23 -9.94 -15.73
C LEU A 29 -21.01 -11.08 -16.40
N GLY A 30 -20.46 -11.73 -17.41
CA GLY A 30 -21.17 -12.75 -18.19
C GLY A 30 -22.38 -12.19 -18.98
N LEU A 31 -22.32 -10.90 -19.37
CA LEU A 31 -23.40 -10.20 -20.06
C LEU A 31 -22.99 -9.83 -21.50
N PRO A 32 -23.97 -9.68 -22.41
CA PRO A 32 -23.69 -9.08 -23.71
C PRO A 32 -23.23 -7.61 -23.57
N THR A 33 -22.25 -7.19 -24.39
CA THR A 33 -21.75 -5.79 -24.39
C THR A 33 -22.87 -4.77 -24.66
N SER A 34 -23.85 -5.14 -25.46
CA SER A 34 -25.05 -4.31 -25.72
C SER A 34 -25.90 -4.08 -24.47
N THR A 35 -25.91 -5.06 -23.55
CA THR A 35 -26.61 -4.93 -22.25
C THR A 35 -25.88 -3.97 -21.35
N VAL A 36 -24.54 -4.09 -21.22
CA VAL A 36 -23.70 -3.19 -20.46
C VAL A 36 -23.84 -1.74 -20.97
N SER A 37 -23.79 -1.53 -22.29
CA SER A 37 -23.97 -0.22 -22.90
C SER A 37 -25.35 0.39 -22.62
N ARG A 38 -26.42 -0.42 -22.72
CA ARG A 38 -27.79 0.05 -22.42
C ARG A 38 -27.97 0.40 -20.94
N SER A 39 -27.44 -0.39 -20.04
CA SER A 39 -27.47 -0.11 -18.60
C SER A 39 -26.78 1.20 -18.27
N LEU A 40 -25.60 1.43 -18.82
CA LEU A 40 -24.88 2.69 -18.65
C LEU A 40 -25.70 3.88 -19.16
N THR A 41 -26.26 3.79 -20.37
CA THR A 41 -27.12 4.86 -20.93
C THR A 41 -28.37 5.12 -20.07
N ARG A 42 -28.99 4.07 -19.49
CA ARG A 42 -30.13 4.23 -18.58
C ARG A 42 -29.72 4.98 -17.31
N LEU A 43 -28.57 4.62 -16.73
CA LEU A 43 -28.03 5.25 -15.53
C LEU A 43 -27.75 6.73 -15.76
N GLU A 44 -27.01 7.05 -16.83
CA GLU A 44 -26.70 8.43 -17.21
C GLU A 44 -27.96 9.27 -17.47
N LYS A 45 -28.94 8.68 -18.16
CA LYS A 45 -30.26 9.32 -18.38
C LYS A 45 -31.01 9.53 -17.06
N HIS A 46 -30.94 8.60 -16.12
CA HIS A 46 -31.56 8.73 -14.80
C HIS A 46 -30.95 9.86 -13.99
N LEU A 47 -29.60 9.97 -14.02
CA LEU A 47 -28.84 10.98 -13.29
C LEU A 47 -28.83 12.35 -13.99
N GLY A 48 -29.07 12.36 -15.31
CA GLY A 48 -28.98 13.57 -16.13
C GLY A 48 -27.54 14.03 -16.37
N LEU A 49 -26.56 13.17 -16.15
CA LEU A 49 -25.14 13.43 -16.26
C LEU A 49 -24.43 12.32 -17.04
N LEU A 50 -23.41 12.67 -17.80
CA LEU A 50 -22.51 11.69 -18.39
C LEU A 50 -21.50 11.24 -17.32
N LEU A 51 -21.40 9.94 -17.12
CA LEU A 51 -20.46 9.34 -16.18
C LEU A 51 -19.16 8.90 -16.86
N VAL A 52 -19.24 8.61 -18.15
CA VAL A 52 -18.10 8.14 -18.93
C VAL A 52 -17.99 8.87 -20.27
N ARG A 53 -16.75 8.92 -20.80
CA ARG A 53 -16.45 9.37 -22.17
C ARG A 53 -15.65 8.29 -22.88
N ARG A 54 -15.84 8.16 -24.18
CA ARG A 54 -15.00 7.30 -25.03
C ARG A 54 -13.69 8.00 -25.33
N GLY A 55 -12.58 7.41 -24.92
CA GLY A 55 -11.23 7.85 -25.26
C GLY A 55 -10.56 6.93 -26.28
N GLN A 56 -9.41 7.33 -26.80
CA GLN A 56 -8.62 6.51 -27.73
C GLN A 56 -8.13 5.18 -27.12
N ARG A 57 -8.04 5.10 -25.79
CA ARG A 57 -7.54 3.94 -25.05
C ARG A 57 -8.65 3.21 -24.26
N GLY A 58 -9.92 3.50 -24.52
CA GLY A 58 -11.05 2.86 -23.83
C GLY A 58 -12.02 3.83 -23.21
N LEU A 59 -12.62 3.44 -22.08
CA LEU A 59 -13.62 4.19 -21.33
C LEU A 59 -12.91 5.04 -20.27
N LEU A 60 -13.20 6.34 -20.27
CA LEU A 60 -12.67 7.30 -19.29
C LEU A 60 -13.82 7.83 -18.43
N LEU A 61 -13.61 7.90 -17.13
CA LEU A 61 -14.56 8.54 -16.22
C LEU A 61 -14.59 10.06 -16.42
N THR A 62 -15.75 10.66 -16.25
CA THR A 62 -15.90 12.08 -15.98
C THR A 62 -15.72 12.35 -14.49
N ASP A 63 -15.64 13.63 -14.08
CA ASP A 63 -15.59 13.98 -12.65
C ASP A 63 -16.85 13.44 -11.93
N ALA A 64 -18.05 13.66 -12.52
CA ALA A 64 -19.30 13.08 -12.02
C ALA A 64 -19.26 11.54 -12.00
N GLY A 65 -18.62 10.90 -12.99
CA GLY A 65 -18.42 9.46 -13.03
C GLY A 65 -17.55 8.97 -11.89
N SER A 66 -16.46 9.67 -11.59
CA SER A 66 -15.57 9.34 -10.49
C SER A 66 -16.27 9.47 -9.12
N GLU A 67 -17.00 10.57 -8.91
CA GLU A 67 -17.77 10.77 -7.69
C GLU A 67 -18.86 9.70 -7.54
N HIS A 68 -19.61 9.39 -8.61
CA HIS A 68 -20.66 8.38 -8.57
C HIS A 68 -20.11 6.98 -8.36
N LEU A 69 -18.97 6.63 -8.97
CA LEU A 69 -18.29 5.36 -8.75
C LEU A 69 -17.93 5.18 -7.27
N ASN A 70 -17.30 6.17 -6.68
CA ASN A 70 -16.88 6.13 -5.29
C ASN A 70 -18.06 5.96 -4.34
N ALA A 71 -19.13 6.74 -4.52
CA ALA A 71 -20.35 6.61 -3.73
C ALA A 71 -21.02 5.24 -3.90
N SER A 72 -21.02 4.70 -5.13
CA SER A 72 -21.59 3.39 -5.44
C SER A 72 -20.82 2.27 -4.75
N VAL A 73 -19.50 2.33 -4.78
CA VAL A 73 -18.63 1.34 -4.12
C VAL A 73 -18.86 1.32 -2.61
N GLU A 74 -18.99 2.47 -1.97
CA GLU A 74 -19.33 2.57 -0.54
C GLU A 74 -20.73 1.99 -0.24
N ALA A 75 -21.71 2.31 -1.06
CA ALA A 75 -23.08 1.79 -0.90
C ALA A 75 -23.13 0.26 -1.02
N PHE A 76 -22.46 -0.33 -2.03
CA PHE A 76 -22.41 -1.78 -2.19
C PHE A 76 -21.63 -2.46 -1.06
N HIS A 77 -20.56 -1.86 -0.58
CA HIS A 77 -19.83 -2.35 0.59
C HIS A 77 -20.75 -2.36 1.83
N THR A 78 -21.48 -1.28 2.06
CA THR A 78 -22.45 -1.17 3.17
C THR A 78 -23.56 -2.23 3.07
N LEU A 79 -24.13 -2.43 1.90
CA LEU A 79 -25.19 -3.43 1.67
C LEU A 79 -24.66 -4.85 1.89
N ARG A 80 -23.46 -5.16 1.39
CA ARG A 80 -22.83 -6.49 1.58
C ARG A 80 -22.61 -6.80 3.05
N ASN A 81 -22.20 -5.80 3.81
CA ASN A 81 -21.85 -5.96 5.22
C ASN A 81 -23.05 -5.72 6.16
N ALA A 82 -24.23 -5.42 5.63
CA ALA A 82 -25.43 -5.16 6.44
C ALA A 82 -25.75 -6.32 7.40
N GLY A 83 -25.56 -7.58 6.96
CA GLY A 83 -25.72 -8.75 7.82
C GLY A 83 -24.71 -8.80 8.97
N GLU A 84 -23.47 -8.37 8.74
CA GLU A 84 -22.40 -8.35 9.74
C GLU A 84 -22.62 -7.24 10.80
N LEU A 85 -23.31 -6.17 10.43
CA LEU A 85 -23.70 -5.12 11.40
C LEU A 85 -24.68 -5.64 12.46
N LEU A 86 -25.48 -6.66 12.14
CA LEU A 86 -26.40 -7.31 13.09
C LEU A 86 -25.66 -8.19 14.10
N ASP A 87 -24.44 -8.60 13.78
CA ASP A 87 -23.60 -9.45 14.63
C ASP A 87 -22.74 -8.66 15.66
N ARG A 88 -22.95 -7.33 15.76
CA ARG A 88 -22.19 -6.46 16.68
C ARG A 88 -22.21 -6.91 18.15
N ASN A 89 -23.27 -7.58 18.57
CA ASN A 89 -23.45 -8.06 19.94
C ASN A 89 -22.83 -9.45 20.18
N ARG A 90 -22.20 -10.05 19.18
CA ARG A 90 -21.53 -11.34 19.34
C ARG A 90 -20.17 -11.13 19.98
N SER A 91 -19.84 -11.94 20.96
CA SER A 91 -18.54 -11.96 21.65
C SER A 91 -17.37 -12.36 20.73
N HIS A 92 -17.66 -13.05 19.61
CA HIS A 92 -16.65 -13.52 18.66
C HIS A 92 -17.08 -13.16 17.22
N PRO A 93 -16.34 -12.30 16.52
CA PRO A 93 -16.60 -11.98 15.12
C PRO A 93 -16.33 -13.20 14.23
N ARG A 94 -17.12 -13.33 13.16
CA ARG A 94 -17.10 -14.46 12.22
C ARG A 94 -16.93 -13.98 10.79
N GLY A 95 -16.62 -14.90 9.89
CA GLY A 95 -16.60 -14.65 8.46
C GLY A 95 -15.21 -14.45 7.88
N VAL A 96 -15.14 -13.83 6.71
CA VAL A 96 -13.89 -13.58 6.00
C VAL A 96 -13.58 -12.09 6.08
N LEU A 97 -12.40 -11.77 6.58
CA LEU A 97 -11.81 -10.44 6.50
C LEU A 97 -10.88 -10.38 5.28
N LYS A 98 -11.20 -9.52 4.32
CA LYS A 98 -10.40 -9.35 3.11
C LYS A 98 -9.49 -8.14 3.24
N VAL A 99 -8.18 -8.40 3.18
CA VAL A 99 -7.14 -7.38 3.38
C VAL A 99 -6.25 -7.33 2.14
N ALA A 100 -6.21 -6.19 1.47
CA ALA A 100 -5.23 -5.96 0.42
C ALA A 100 -4.05 -5.15 0.97
N CYS A 101 -2.84 -5.52 0.58
CA CYS A 101 -1.63 -4.82 1.03
C CYS A 101 -0.48 -5.00 0.03
N PRO A 102 0.56 -4.13 0.06
CA PRO A 102 1.76 -4.33 -0.73
C PRO A 102 2.36 -5.72 -0.48
N ILE A 103 2.84 -6.38 -1.55
CA ILE A 103 3.41 -7.73 -1.47
C ILE A 103 4.52 -7.84 -0.41
N THR A 104 5.30 -6.78 -0.24
CA THR A 104 6.35 -6.69 0.78
C THR A 104 5.77 -6.74 2.19
N MET A 105 4.66 -6.03 2.43
CA MET A 105 3.95 -6.04 3.71
C MET A 105 3.29 -7.40 3.97
N ALA A 106 2.68 -8.01 2.94
CA ALA A 106 2.06 -9.33 3.06
C ALA A 106 3.07 -10.36 3.56
N ARG A 107 4.27 -10.39 2.98
CA ARG A 107 5.30 -11.38 3.29
C ARG A 107 6.00 -11.15 4.62
N ASP A 108 6.46 -9.93 4.89
CA ASP A 108 7.39 -9.69 5.98
C ASP A 108 6.74 -9.07 7.22
N VAL A 109 5.51 -8.62 7.11
CA VAL A 109 4.75 -8.03 8.23
C VAL A 109 3.53 -8.87 8.53
N MET A 110 2.62 -9.05 7.56
CA MET A 110 1.36 -9.77 7.79
C MET A 110 1.63 -11.25 8.11
N GLY A 111 2.43 -11.95 7.27
CA GLY A 111 2.69 -13.37 7.45
C GLY A 111 3.13 -13.73 8.89
N PRO A 112 4.18 -13.09 9.44
CA PRO A 112 4.62 -13.32 10.81
C PRO A 112 3.58 -13.02 11.89
N LEU A 113 2.70 -12.03 11.66
CA LEU A 113 1.69 -11.62 12.62
C LEU A 113 0.44 -12.50 12.61
N MET A 114 0.13 -13.15 11.47
CA MET A 114 -1.13 -13.89 11.29
C MET A 114 -1.28 -15.04 12.27
N ARG A 115 -0.20 -15.71 12.68
CA ARG A 115 -0.30 -16.75 13.70
C ARG A 115 -0.96 -16.23 14.97
N ARG A 116 -0.48 -15.09 15.49
CA ARG A 116 -1.03 -14.49 16.72
C ARG A 116 -2.49 -14.05 16.53
N PHE A 117 -2.81 -13.52 15.35
CA PHE A 117 -4.17 -13.08 15.06
C PHE A 117 -5.16 -14.24 14.98
N VAL A 118 -4.81 -15.31 14.27
CA VAL A 118 -5.66 -16.49 14.11
C VAL A 118 -5.85 -17.24 15.44
N ASP A 119 -4.79 -17.33 16.26
CA ASP A 119 -4.88 -17.92 17.59
C ASP A 119 -5.84 -17.12 18.51
N ALA A 120 -5.86 -15.78 18.37
CA ALA A 120 -6.75 -14.89 19.13
C ALA A 120 -8.18 -14.84 18.57
N GLN A 121 -8.38 -15.10 17.28
CA GLN A 121 -9.66 -14.96 16.56
C GLN A 121 -9.96 -16.21 15.72
N PRO A 122 -10.22 -17.38 16.33
CA PRO A 122 -10.32 -18.66 15.62
C PRO A 122 -11.53 -18.79 14.68
N GLU A 123 -12.55 -17.95 14.85
CA GLU A 123 -13.75 -17.95 13.98
C GLU A 123 -13.62 -17.01 12.77
N LEU A 124 -12.55 -16.18 12.72
CA LEU A 124 -12.25 -15.33 11.58
C LEU A 124 -11.32 -16.04 10.59
N ARG A 125 -11.63 -15.91 9.33
CA ARG A 125 -10.73 -16.24 8.22
C ARG A 125 -10.18 -14.93 7.63
N VAL A 126 -8.89 -14.90 7.37
CA VAL A 126 -8.26 -13.72 6.74
C VAL A 126 -7.86 -14.08 5.32
N ASP A 127 -8.35 -13.33 4.35
CA ASP A 127 -7.96 -13.41 2.95
C ASP A 127 -7.02 -12.24 2.65
N ILE A 128 -5.73 -12.52 2.56
CA ILE A 128 -4.70 -11.51 2.25
C ILE A 128 -4.49 -11.49 0.75
N GLN A 129 -4.72 -10.35 0.13
CA GLN A 129 -4.56 -10.11 -1.30
C GLN A 129 -3.36 -9.18 -1.55
N PRO A 130 -2.16 -9.75 -1.83
CA PRO A 130 -0.98 -8.95 -2.12
C PRO A 130 -1.11 -8.25 -3.47
N TYR A 131 -0.61 -7.01 -3.55
CA TYR A 131 -0.53 -6.29 -4.81
C TYR A 131 0.88 -5.69 -5.02
N SER A 132 1.29 -5.59 -6.28
CA SER A 132 2.62 -5.12 -6.69
C SER A 132 2.65 -3.66 -7.14
N SER A 133 1.50 -3.06 -7.42
CA SER A 133 1.43 -1.68 -7.88
C SER A 133 1.57 -0.70 -6.72
N LEU A 134 2.39 0.31 -6.94
CA LEU A 134 2.86 1.16 -5.85
C LEU A 134 1.89 2.26 -5.50
N TRP A 135 1.08 2.81 -6.44
CA TRP A 135 0.55 4.14 -6.16
C TRP A 135 -0.92 4.38 -6.52
N ASP A 136 -1.44 3.77 -7.58
CA ASP A 136 -2.72 4.18 -8.18
C ASP A 136 -3.79 3.09 -8.26
N GLN A 137 -3.57 1.92 -7.65
CA GLN A 137 -4.63 0.92 -7.64
C GLN A 137 -5.70 1.29 -6.63
N GLU A 138 -6.91 1.55 -7.14
CA GLU A 138 -8.09 1.54 -6.30
C GLU A 138 -8.37 0.10 -5.85
N PRO A 139 -8.66 -0.09 -4.55
CA PRO A 139 -8.98 -1.41 -4.04
C PRO A 139 -10.26 -1.94 -4.67
N LYS A 140 -10.32 -3.25 -4.89
CA LYS A 140 -11.54 -3.94 -5.30
C LYS A 140 -12.67 -3.66 -4.31
N GLU A 141 -13.91 -3.68 -4.77
CA GLU A 141 -15.11 -3.41 -3.94
C GLU A 141 -15.27 -4.34 -2.75
N ASP A 142 -14.73 -5.55 -2.87
CA ASP A 142 -14.86 -6.60 -1.86
C ASP A 142 -13.73 -6.58 -0.81
N ILE A 143 -12.81 -5.62 -0.86
CA ILE A 143 -11.76 -5.45 0.13
C ILE A 143 -12.27 -4.66 1.34
N ASP A 144 -12.15 -5.26 2.51
CA ASP A 144 -12.54 -4.63 3.79
C ASP A 144 -11.50 -3.59 4.23
N ILE A 145 -10.21 -3.94 4.14
CA ILE A 145 -9.08 -3.07 4.53
C ILE A 145 -8.03 -3.07 3.41
N PHE A 146 -7.61 -1.89 3.02
CA PHE A 146 -6.59 -1.68 2.00
C PHE A 146 -5.40 -0.93 2.60
N PHE A 147 -4.29 -1.62 2.82
CA PHE A 147 -3.06 -0.97 3.26
C PHE A 147 -2.35 -0.31 2.10
N LYS A 148 -1.96 0.93 2.27
CA LYS A 148 -1.27 1.73 1.25
C LYS A 148 -0.06 2.43 1.87
N ILE A 149 0.99 2.55 1.06
CA ILE A 149 2.12 3.42 1.36
C ILE A 149 1.74 4.82 0.87
N GLN A 150 1.80 5.80 1.75
CA GLN A 150 1.25 7.15 1.62
C GLN A 150 -0.29 7.18 1.48
N ALA A 151 -0.88 8.03 2.28
CA ALA A 151 -2.32 8.29 2.17
C ALA A 151 -2.62 9.04 0.86
N PRO A 152 -3.69 8.68 0.15
CA PRO A 152 -4.15 9.46 -0.98
C PRO A 152 -4.54 10.87 -0.51
N ARG A 153 -4.36 11.88 -1.37
CA ARG A 153 -4.72 13.26 -1.05
C ARG A 153 -6.23 13.43 -0.90
N ASP A 154 -6.97 12.76 -1.77
CA ASP A 154 -8.43 12.78 -1.81
C ASP A 154 -8.92 11.33 -1.74
N SER A 155 -9.53 10.93 -0.62
CA SER A 155 -10.13 9.62 -0.44
C SER A 155 -11.46 9.77 0.25
N LEU A 156 -12.49 9.12 -0.27
CA LEU A 156 -13.78 8.94 0.41
C LEU A 156 -13.70 7.86 1.50
N ARG A 157 -12.61 7.09 1.53
CA ARG A 157 -12.36 6.10 2.56
C ARG A 157 -11.78 6.74 3.80
N ARG A 158 -12.08 6.21 4.96
CA ARG A 158 -11.36 6.56 6.19
C ARG A 158 -9.92 6.14 6.08
N VAL A 159 -9.05 6.98 6.57
CA VAL A 159 -7.60 6.76 6.59
C VAL A 159 -7.18 6.55 8.05
N HIS A 160 -6.65 5.37 8.32
CA HIS A 160 -5.99 5.06 9.60
C HIS A 160 -4.48 5.08 9.39
N HIS A 161 -3.78 5.94 10.11
CA HIS A 161 -2.34 6.12 9.97
C HIS A 161 -1.60 5.25 10.97
N TYR A 162 -0.59 4.55 10.50
CA TYR A 162 0.36 3.81 11.33
C TYR A 162 1.66 4.59 11.51
N PRO A 163 2.48 4.25 12.54
CA PRO A 163 3.81 4.82 12.67
C PRO A 163 4.63 4.64 11.40
N SER A 164 5.31 5.69 10.98
CA SER A 164 6.12 5.67 9.75
C SER A 164 7.33 4.76 9.90
N ALA A 165 7.57 3.92 8.92
CA ALA A 165 8.74 3.07 8.87
C ALA A 165 10.00 3.90 8.54
N LYS A 166 10.96 3.89 9.44
CA LYS A 166 12.27 4.54 9.24
C LYS A 166 13.07 3.83 8.17
N ARG A 167 13.89 4.59 7.46
CA ARG A 167 14.81 4.11 6.43
C ARG A 167 16.25 4.56 6.73
N ALA A 168 17.20 3.82 6.19
CA ALA A 168 18.62 4.20 6.24
C ALA A 168 19.30 3.76 4.95
N LEU A 169 20.52 4.28 4.74
CA LEU A 169 21.38 3.85 3.67
C LEU A 169 22.21 2.65 4.13
N PHE A 170 22.32 1.66 3.25
CA PHE A 170 23.08 0.45 3.51
C PHE A 170 24.02 0.10 2.34
N ALA A 171 25.14 -0.49 2.68
CA ALA A 171 26.06 -1.18 1.78
C ALA A 171 26.42 -2.54 2.39
N SER A 172 26.95 -3.48 1.60
CA SER A 172 27.52 -4.70 2.16
C SER A 172 28.93 -4.48 2.67
N LYS A 173 29.41 -5.34 3.58
CA LYS A 173 30.80 -5.34 4.04
C LYS A 173 31.79 -5.55 2.88
N SER A 174 31.43 -6.33 1.86
CA SER A 174 32.24 -6.54 0.66
C SER A 174 32.39 -5.28 -0.17
N TYR A 175 31.30 -4.53 -0.36
CA TYR A 175 31.31 -3.25 -1.04
C TYR A 175 32.21 -2.24 -0.33
N VAL A 176 32.01 -2.08 0.99
CA VAL A 176 32.79 -1.13 1.81
C VAL A 176 34.26 -1.43 1.78
N ARG A 177 34.66 -2.71 1.85
CA ARG A 177 36.09 -3.09 1.73
C ARG A 177 36.70 -2.68 0.39
N LYS A 178 35.93 -2.66 -0.67
CA LYS A 178 36.42 -2.36 -2.03
C LYS A 178 36.38 -0.88 -2.38
N TYR A 179 35.36 -0.17 -1.94
CA TYR A 179 35.07 1.20 -2.39
C TYR A 179 35.08 2.24 -1.27
N GLY A 180 35.18 1.82 0.00
CA GLY A 180 35.09 2.73 1.15
C GLY A 180 33.68 3.15 1.47
N LEU A 181 33.57 4.14 2.35
CA LEU A 181 32.28 4.77 2.76
C LEU A 181 32.36 6.26 2.39
N PRO A 182 31.23 6.87 1.93
CA PRO A 182 31.11 8.31 1.79
C PRO A 182 31.10 8.98 3.18
N ASN A 183 31.76 10.13 3.34
CA ASN A 183 31.75 10.93 4.56
C ASN A 183 30.64 11.95 4.63
N ASP A 184 30.11 12.35 3.47
CA ASP A 184 28.95 13.21 3.35
C ASP A 184 28.07 12.82 2.16
N PRO A 185 26.82 13.37 2.08
CA PRO A 185 25.90 13.03 0.99
C PRO A 185 26.41 13.34 -0.42
N ALA A 186 27.25 14.35 -0.62
CA ALA A 186 27.73 14.72 -1.95
C ALA A 186 28.66 13.64 -2.52
N GLU A 187 29.41 12.93 -1.67
CA GLU A 187 30.30 11.85 -2.09
C GLU A 187 29.56 10.62 -2.62
N LEU A 188 28.24 10.51 -2.39
CA LEU A 188 27.43 9.44 -2.97
C LEU A 188 27.45 9.42 -4.50
N SER A 189 27.72 10.56 -5.14
CA SER A 189 27.89 10.64 -6.60
C SER A 189 29.13 9.85 -7.09
N ASN A 190 30.11 9.59 -6.21
CA ASN A 190 31.30 8.80 -6.52
C ASN A 190 31.11 7.30 -6.21
N HIS A 191 29.97 6.94 -5.66
CA HIS A 191 29.61 5.57 -5.33
C HIS A 191 28.58 5.00 -6.28
N ARG A 192 28.53 3.68 -6.39
CA ARG A 192 27.43 2.99 -7.06
C ARG A 192 26.20 3.04 -6.17
N CYS A 193 25.10 3.61 -6.66
CA CYS A 193 23.82 3.65 -5.96
C CYS A 193 22.77 2.89 -6.74
N THR A 194 21.79 2.35 -6.03
CA THR A 194 20.61 1.70 -6.64
C THR A 194 19.35 2.41 -6.20
N GLY A 195 18.44 2.67 -7.14
CA GLY A 195 17.25 3.47 -6.91
C GLY A 195 16.11 3.11 -7.86
N SER A 196 15.21 4.03 -8.11
CA SER A 196 14.13 3.88 -9.08
C SER A 196 14.04 5.13 -9.95
N ALA A 197 13.62 4.99 -11.20
CA ALA A 197 13.34 6.13 -12.08
C ALA A 197 11.95 6.74 -11.81
N ASP A 198 10.97 5.89 -11.42
CA ASP A 198 9.55 6.23 -11.40
C ASP A 198 8.97 6.26 -9.99
N ASP A 199 9.73 5.88 -8.98
CA ASP A 199 9.26 5.77 -7.59
C ASP A 199 9.70 6.98 -6.78
N ALA A 200 8.73 7.74 -6.25
CA ALA A 200 8.98 8.90 -5.40
C ALA A 200 9.88 8.61 -4.17
N PHE A 201 9.98 7.34 -3.74
CA PHE A 201 10.83 6.95 -2.60
C PHE A 201 12.27 6.61 -2.98
N TYR A 202 12.48 6.11 -4.18
CA TYR A 202 13.79 5.64 -4.63
C TYR A 202 14.39 6.46 -5.77
N ALA A 203 13.60 7.36 -6.41
CA ALA A 203 14.08 8.20 -7.50
C ALA A 203 14.86 9.42 -7.00
N ASN A 204 14.33 10.11 -6.00
CA ASN A 204 14.88 11.38 -5.51
C ASN A 204 15.34 11.21 -4.06
N TRP A 205 16.61 10.92 -3.86
CA TRP A 205 17.12 10.79 -2.52
C TRP A 205 17.21 12.15 -1.82
N LYS A 206 16.43 12.28 -0.74
CA LYS A 206 16.51 13.39 0.18
C LYS A 206 17.00 12.86 1.51
N LEU A 207 18.07 13.46 1.99
CA LEU A 207 18.70 13.08 3.26
C LEU A 207 18.63 14.26 4.21
N THR A 208 18.13 14.02 5.42
CA THR A 208 17.97 15.06 6.44
C THR A 208 18.86 14.78 7.64
N LYS A 209 19.59 15.80 8.10
CA LYS A 209 20.42 15.79 9.31
C LYS A 209 20.15 17.07 10.09
N ARG A 210 19.70 16.97 11.36
CA ARG A 210 19.43 18.12 12.24
C ARG A 210 18.63 19.25 11.56
N GLY A 211 17.58 18.91 10.83
CA GLY A 211 16.73 19.86 10.12
C GLY A 211 17.29 20.37 8.78
N LYS A 212 18.52 20.07 8.43
CA LYS A 212 19.09 20.38 7.10
C LYS A 212 18.81 19.22 6.14
N THR A 213 18.11 19.51 5.07
CA THR A 213 17.79 18.53 4.01
C THR A 213 18.65 18.79 2.78
N VAL A 214 19.22 17.74 2.21
CA VAL A 214 19.98 17.73 0.96
C VAL A 214 19.25 16.82 -0.01
N ALA A 215 18.88 17.34 -1.17
CA ALA A 215 18.40 16.55 -2.30
C ALA A 215 19.60 16.14 -3.16
N LEU A 216 19.64 14.88 -3.58
CA LEU A 216 20.75 14.30 -4.33
C LEU A 216 20.26 13.96 -5.75
N ASP A 217 21.02 14.40 -6.72
CA ASP A 217 20.87 13.99 -8.12
C ASP A 217 21.87 12.87 -8.40
N LEU A 218 21.39 11.62 -8.38
CA LEU A 218 22.23 10.43 -8.47
C LEU A 218 21.90 9.64 -9.73
N ILE A 219 22.94 9.12 -10.36
CA ILE A 219 22.80 8.14 -11.45
C ILE A 219 22.80 6.75 -10.83
N PHE A 220 21.67 6.04 -10.96
CA PHE A 220 21.53 4.69 -10.43
C PHE A 220 22.06 3.66 -11.41
N GLN A 221 22.93 2.75 -10.94
CA GLN A 221 23.47 1.64 -11.73
C GLN A 221 22.41 0.58 -12.03
N VAL A 222 21.51 0.36 -11.08
CA VAL A 222 20.34 -0.54 -11.22
C VAL A 222 19.12 0.17 -10.64
N MET A 223 18.03 0.09 -11.36
CA MET A 223 16.76 0.69 -10.95
C MET A 223 15.70 -0.38 -10.75
N SER A 224 14.96 -0.28 -9.66
CA SER A 224 13.80 -1.12 -9.33
C SER A 224 12.84 -0.35 -8.42
N SER A 225 11.57 -0.66 -8.51
CA SER A 225 10.55 -0.19 -7.57
C SER A 225 10.34 -1.16 -6.39
N ASP A 226 10.99 -2.34 -6.42
CA ASP A 226 10.87 -3.34 -5.36
C ASP A 226 12.03 -3.21 -4.35
N PRO A 227 11.74 -2.91 -3.07
CA PRO A 227 12.76 -2.79 -2.04
C PRO A 227 13.53 -4.09 -1.76
N PHE A 228 12.99 -5.25 -2.11
CA PHE A 228 13.71 -6.52 -1.98
C PHE A 228 14.79 -6.69 -3.03
N VAL A 229 14.55 -6.21 -4.25
CA VAL A 229 15.60 -6.13 -5.26
C VAL A 229 16.74 -5.27 -4.74
N HIS A 230 16.44 -4.10 -4.18
CA HIS A 230 17.47 -3.23 -3.58
C HIS A 230 18.23 -3.91 -2.46
N ARG A 231 17.55 -4.62 -1.54
CA ARG A 231 18.21 -5.37 -0.48
C ARG A 231 19.16 -6.43 -1.04
N GLN A 232 18.72 -7.19 -2.05
CA GLN A 232 19.56 -8.19 -2.68
C GLN A 232 20.78 -7.58 -3.34
N LEU A 233 20.61 -6.48 -4.09
CA LEU A 233 21.72 -5.76 -4.73
C LEU A 233 22.75 -5.25 -3.71
N VAL A 234 22.26 -4.76 -2.55
CA VAL A 234 23.17 -4.36 -1.46
C VAL A 234 23.94 -5.56 -0.91
N LEU A 235 23.27 -6.67 -0.61
CA LEU A 235 23.90 -7.90 -0.10
C LEU A 235 24.96 -8.45 -1.06
N ASP A 236 24.71 -8.40 -2.35
CA ASP A 236 25.60 -8.84 -3.43
C ASP A 236 26.75 -7.84 -3.69
N GLY A 237 26.76 -6.70 -2.98
CA GLY A 237 27.83 -5.71 -3.10
C GLY A 237 27.79 -4.89 -4.39
N VAL A 238 26.63 -4.75 -5.01
CA VAL A 238 26.45 -3.94 -6.23
C VAL A 238 26.62 -2.46 -5.93
N GLY A 239 26.05 -1.99 -4.79
CA GLY A 239 26.11 -0.57 -4.45
C GLY A 239 25.46 -0.25 -3.10
N ILE A 240 25.22 1.06 -2.91
CA ILE A 240 24.51 1.63 -1.76
C ILE A 240 23.04 1.76 -2.12
N SER A 241 22.16 1.44 -1.18
CA SER A 241 20.72 1.68 -1.34
C SER A 241 20.07 2.17 -0.06
N ILE A 242 18.92 2.85 -0.21
CA ILE A 242 18.02 3.16 0.89
C ILE A 242 17.12 1.95 1.14
N LEU A 243 17.12 1.43 2.37
CA LEU A 243 16.26 0.33 2.77
C LEU A 243 15.45 0.71 4.01
N PRO A 244 14.20 0.25 4.14
CA PRO A 244 13.48 0.28 5.40
C PRO A 244 14.23 -0.51 6.49
N LEU A 245 14.30 0.01 7.71
CA LEU A 245 15.07 -0.63 8.79
C LEU A 245 14.59 -2.04 9.12
N TRP A 246 13.30 -2.33 8.94
CA TRP A 246 12.76 -3.66 9.18
C TRP A 246 13.32 -4.74 8.23
N MET A 247 13.87 -4.36 7.08
CA MET A 247 14.55 -5.30 6.15
C MET A 247 15.89 -5.80 6.67
N ALA A 248 16.47 -5.15 7.65
CA ALA A 248 17.71 -5.55 8.32
C ALA A 248 17.46 -6.28 9.65
N ARG A 249 16.22 -6.75 9.93
CA ARG A 249 15.89 -7.44 11.21
C ARG A 249 16.53 -8.82 11.36
N ASP A 250 16.62 -9.56 10.24
CA ASP A 250 17.27 -10.87 10.25
C ASP A 250 18.73 -10.70 10.68
N PRO A 251 19.19 -11.39 11.76
CA PRO A 251 20.56 -11.25 12.23
C PRO A 251 21.62 -11.58 11.17
N ALA A 252 21.35 -12.52 10.28
CA ALA A 252 22.26 -12.88 9.20
C ALA A 252 22.36 -11.74 8.17
N ILE A 253 21.24 -11.11 7.85
CA ILE A 253 21.20 -9.93 6.96
C ILE A 253 21.88 -8.75 7.64
N ALA A 254 21.53 -8.44 8.89
CA ALA A 254 22.15 -7.36 9.65
C ALA A 254 23.67 -7.51 9.73
N ALA A 255 24.18 -8.74 9.96
CA ALA A 255 25.60 -9.02 10.01
C ALA A 255 26.34 -8.78 8.68
N ALA A 256 25.65 -8.81 7.54
CA ALA A 256 26.23 -8.56 6.22
C ALA A 256 26.21 -7.08 5.82
N LEU A 257 25.37 -6.26 6.47
CA LEU A 257 25.14 -4.86 6.14
C LEU A 257 26.04 -3.92 6.95
N VAL A 258 26.29 -2.76 6.36
CA VAL A 258 26.97 -1.61 7.00
C VAL A 258 26.09 -0.39 6.76
N GLY A 259 25.77 0.35 7.82
CA GLY A 259 25.08 1.64 7.73
C GLY A 259 25.97 2.69 7.07
N VAL A 260 25.40 3.38 6.09
CA VAL A 260 26.09 4.44 5.34
C VAL A 260 25.53 5.78 5.76
N LEU A 261 26.35 6.77 6.04
CA LEU A 261 25.96 8.11 6.48
C LEU A 261 24.94 8.07 7.65
N PRO A 262 25.27 7.46 8.79
CA PRO A 262 24.30 7.13 9.85
C PRO A 262 23.62 8.35 10.48
N LEU A 263 24.19 9.55 10.34
CA LEU A 263 23.60 10.80 10.82
C LEU A 263 22.61 11.44 9.83
N TRP A 264 22.47 10.86 8.65
CA TRP A 264 21.60 11.34 7.59
C TRP A 264 20.43 10.37 7.39
N ALA A 265 19.22 10.83 7.63
CA ALA A 265 18.03 10.02 7.50
C ALA A 265 17.30 10.31 6.18
N PRO A 266 16.99 9.28 5.38
CA PRO A 266 16.03 9.41 4.29
C PRO A 266 14.61 9.67 4.83
N ASP A 267 13.74 10.24 3.99
CA ASP A 267 12.33 10.41 4.35
C ASP A 267 11.71 9.05 4.75
N PRO A 268 10.94 8.99 5.84
CA PRO A 268 10.33 7.75 6.28
C PRO A 268 9.20 7.32 5.34
N VAL A 269 8.84 6.04 5.38
CA VAL A 269 7.69 5.49 4.64
C VAL A 269 6.47 5.54 5.53
N SER A 270 5.45 6.30 5.13
CA SER A 270 4.17 6.35 5.82
C SER A 270 3.29 5.18 5.36
N LEU A 271 2.76 4.44 6.31
CA LEU A 271 1.80 3.37 6.09
C LEU A 271 0.42 3.82 6.56
N CYS A 272 -0.60 3.55 5.77
CA CYS A 272 -1.98 3.75 6.18
C CYS A 272 -2.87 2.57 5.78
N ALA A 273 -3.98 2.40 6.49
CA ALA A 273 -5.07 1.54 6.10
C ALA A 273 -6.26 2.40 5.65
N LEU A 274 -6.83 2.03 4.52
CA LEU A 274 -8.03 2.64 3.96
C LEU A 274 -9.19 1.67 4.12
N TYR A 275 -10.32 2.13 4.63
CA TYR A 275 -11.54 1.33 4.78
C TYR A 275 -12.77 2.22 4.68
N PHE A 276 -13.96 1.64 4.44
CA PHE A 276 -15.18 2.43 4.32
C PHE A 276 -15.63 2.97 5.68
N GLY A 277 -16.27 4.14 5.69
CA GLY A 277 -16.68 4.83 6.91
C GLY A 277 -17.62 4.04 7.84
N THR A 278 -18.35 3.07 7.29
CA THR A 278 -19.19 2.14 8.04
C THR A 278 -18.43 0.92 8.56
N SER A 279 -17.22 0.67 8.08
CA SER A 279 -16.47 -0.56 8.41
C SER A 279 -15.88 -0.56 9.82
N ASP A 280 -15.64 0.61 10.44
CA ASP A 280 -15.23 0.70 11.84
C ASP A 280 -16.29 0.19 12.82
N MET A 281 -17.54 0.10 12.35
CA MET A 281 -18.65 -0.49 13.10
C MET A 281 -18.72 -2.02 12.92
N ILE A 282 -17.95 -2.60 11.99
CA ILE A 282 -17.93 -4.04 11.72
C ILE A 282 -16.87 -4.68 12.62
N PRO A 283 -17.26 -5.60 13.51
CA PRO A 283 -16.34 -6.14 14.53
C PRO A 283 -15.04 -6.72 13.98
N LYS A 284 -15.09 -7.47 12.85
CA LYS A 284 -13.89 -8.07 12.24
C LYS A 284 -12.87 -7.03 11.78
N VAL A 285 -13.34 -5.89 11.24
CA VAL A 285 -12.48 -4.79 10.76
C VAL A 285 -11.83 -4.09 11.96
N LYS A 286 -12.65 -3.72 12.95
CA LYS A 286 -12.17 -3.06 14.17
C LYS A 286 -11.11 -3.89 14.89
N ILE A 287 -11.40 -5.16 15.16
CA ILE A 287 -10.47 -6.07 15.86
C ILE A 287 -9.15 -6.21 15.10
N PHE A 288 -9.21 -6.27 13.77
CA PHE A 288 -7.99 -6.35 12.97
C PHE A 288 -7.17 -5.05 13.00
N LEU A 289 -7.82 -3.89 12.92
CA LEU A 289 -7.13 -2.59 13.03
C LEU A 289 -6.50 -2.44 14.42
N ASP A 290 -7.25 -2.74 15.50
CA ASP A 290 -6.74 -2.72 16.88
C ASP A 290 -5.54 -3.68 17.06
N PHE A 291 -5.61 -4.88 16.45
CA PHE A 291 -4.50 -5.83 16.45
C PHE A 291 -3.28 -5.28 15.71
N MET A 292 -3.48 -4.65 14.56
CA MET A 292 -2.38 -4.06 13.80
C MET A 292 -1.77 -2.86 14.54
N ASP A 293 -2.55 -2.05 15.23
CA ASP A 293 -2.06 -0.96 16.08
C ASP A 293 -1.14 -1.47 17.20
N ALA A 294 -1.55 -2.57 17.84
CA ALA A 294 -0.77 -3.17 18.91
C ALA A 294 0.57 -3.76 18.43
N HIS A 295 0.68 -4.15 17.17
CA HIS A 295 1.84 -4.91 16.68
C HIS A 295 2.71 -4.15 15.66
N LEU A 296 2.13 -3.27 14.82
CA LEU A 296 2.91 -2.56 13.80
C LEU A 296 3.90 -1.55 14.41
N GLY A 297 3.54 -0.88 15.50
CA GLY A 297 4.43 0.08 16.17
C GLY A 297 5.65 -0.57 16.80
N THR A 298 5.46 -1.75 17.39
CA THR A 298 6.51 -2.51 18.09
C THR A 298 7.38 -3.32 17.14
N ASP A 299 6.77 -3.90 16.10
CA ASP A 299 7.46 -4.80 15.18
C ASP A 299 8.18 -4.08 14.03
N LEU A 300 7.88 -2.81 13.77
CA LEU A 300 8.60 -2.00 12.77
C LEU A 300 9.82 -1.25 13.36
N ASP A 301 9.98 -1.18 14.69
CA ASP A 301 11.14 -0.55 15.30
C ASP A 301 12.23 -1.60 15.65
N PRO A 302 13.38 -1.61 14.95
CA PRO A 302 14.45 -2.58 15.20
C PRO A 302 15.08 -2.45 16.60
N ARG A 303 14.90 -1.34 17.31
CA ARG A 303 15.41 -1.14 18.67
C ARG A 303 14.75 -2.07 19.69
N LEU A 304 13.57 -2.59 19.41
CA LEU A 304 12.82 -3.46 20.30
C LEU A 304 13.27 -4.94 20.21
N HIS A 305 14.09 -5.31 19.23
CA HIS A 305 14.55 -6.68 19.01
C HIS A 305 16.08 -6.88 19.24
N GLY A 306 16.71 -5.99 20.02
CA GLY A 306 18.10 -6.19 20.43
C GLY A 306 19.17 -5.89 19.36
N LEU A 307 18.79 -5.39 18.19
CA LEU A 307 19.72 -4.69 17.31
C LEU A 307 20.09 -3.39 18.03
N LYS A 308 21.19 -3.41 18.76
CA LYS A 308 21.72 -2.18 19.37
C LYS A 308 21.92 -1.18 18.25
N ALA A 309 21.16 -0.10 18.28
CA ALA A 309 21.37 1.06 17.41
C ALA A 309 22.84 1.54 17.43
N ALA A 310 23.57 1.20 18.48
CA ALA A 310 24.97 1.50 18.71
C ALA A 310 25.94 0.85 17.72
N GLU A 311 25.59 -0.25 17.07
CA GLU A 311 26.51 -0.88 16.08
C GLU A 311 26.22 -0.47 14.64
N CYS A 312 25.00 0.02 14.37
CA CYS A 312 24.65 0.58 13.04
C CYS A 312 24.61 2.11 13.03
N PHE A 313 24.39 2.74 14.19
CA PHE A 313 24.27 4.19 14.36
C PHE A 313 25.02 4.58 15.64
N ALA A 314 26.36 4.63 15.56
CA ALA A 314 27.17 5.16 16.64
C ALA A 314 26.66 6.56 16.99
N GLU A 315 26.35 6.73 18.25
CA GLU A 315 25.90 7.90 18.99
C GLU A 315 25.92 9.25 18.24
N ALA A 316 24.74 9.84 18.08
CA ALA A 316 24.59 11.26 17.76
C ALA A 316 23.70 11.94 18.79
#